data_dfe5cd7738acd9a581be61e7fb63268e
#
_entry.id   dfe5cd7738acd9a581be61e7fb63268e
#
_cell.length_a   1.000
_cell.length_b   1.000
_cell.length_c   1.000
_cell.angle_alpha   90.00
_cell.angle_beta   90.00
_cell.angle_gamma   90.00
#
_symmetry.space_group_name_H-M   'P 1'
#
loop_
_entity.id
_entity.type
_entity.pdbx_description
1 polymer ?
#
loop_
_entity_poly.entity_id
_entity_poly.type
_entity_poly.pdbx_seq_one_letter_code
_entity_poly.pdbx_strand_id
1 'polypeptide(L)'
;MKVFVYYNLHKKVFSVKALEGDNKGRVIAHLSELNLGQATFKVSQAGRKRVLLEKRKNVHAGVVGEWYGTVQAMDNGVSVTYNPYLYDSFVTADTKQPIFHAREVHLKDRRITAII
;
A
#
# COMPACT_ATOMS: atom_id res chain seq x y z
N MET A 1 1.22 -12.48 9.72
CA MET A 1 1.25 -11.25 10.54
C MET A 1 0.55 -10.12 9.80
N LYS A 2 -0.34 -9.44 10.48
CA LYS A 2 -1.04 -8.30 9.90
C LYS A 2 -0.14 -7.06 9.90
N VAL A 3 0.00 -6.43 8.76
CA VAL A 3 0.88 -5.28 8.57
C VAL A 3 0.21 -4.17 7.78
N PHE A 4 0.77 -2.97 7.90
CA PHE A 4 0.48 -1.84 7.04
C PHE A 4 1.74 -1.53 6.23
N VAL A 5 1.60 -1.48 4.91
CA VAL A 5 2.72 -1.27 3.99
C VAL A 5 2.53 0.02 3.21
N TYR A 6 3.57 0.84 3.17
CA TYR A 6 3.58 2.06 2.37
C TYR A 6 4.92 2.22 1.66
N TYR A 7 4.93 2.97 0.57
CA TYR A 7 6.18 3.26 -0.13
C TYR A 7 6.93 4.40 0.57
N ASN A 8 8.16 4.12 1.00
CA ASN A 8 9.02 5.08 1.68
C ASN A 8 9.82 5.87 0.64
N LEU A 9 9.48 7.15 0.47
CA LEU A 9 10.11 7.99 -0.55
C LEU A 9 11.57 8.29 -0.27
N HIS A 10 11.98 8.31 1.00
CA HIS A 10 13.36 8.51 1.40
C HIS A 10 14.23 7.30 1.03
N LYS A 11 13.79 6.13 1.41
CA LYS A 11 14.54 4.88 1.23
C LYS A 11 14.30 4.24 -0.12
N LYS A 12 13.25 4.68 -0.84
CA LYS A 12 12.84 4.14 -2.15
C LYS A 12 12.56 2.64 -2.09
N VAL A 13 11.97 2.19 -1.01
CA VAL A 13 11.50 0.83 -0.78
C VAL A 13 10.18 0.88 -0.02
N PHE A 14 9.52 -0.26 0.08
CA PHE A 14 8.32 -0.39 0.91
C PHE A 14 8.73 -0.53 2.37
N SER A 15 8.07 0.21 3.24
CA SER A 15 8.19 0.07 4.68
C SER A 15 7.03 -0.77 5.20
N VAL A 16 7.35 -1.75 6.05
CA VAL A 16 6.37 -2.67 6.62
C VAL A 16 6.22 -2.36 8.10
N LYS A 17 5.01 -1.95 8.48
CA LYS A 17 4.69 -1.60 9.86
C LYS A 17 3.83 -2.69 10.48
N ALA A 18 4.25 -3.22 11.61
CA ALA A 18 3.48 -4.25 12.32
C ALA A 18 2.19 -3.66 12.90
N LEU A 19 1.08 -4.38 12.70
CA LEU A 19 -0.22 -4.02 13.29
C LEU A 19 -0.61 -4.92 14.44
N GLU A 20 0.24 -5.89 14.79
CA GLU A 20 0.00 -6.82 15.88
C GLU A 20 1.34 -7.28 16.47
N GLY A 21 1.27 -7.96 17.61
CA GLY A 21 2.45 -8.50 18.28
C GLY A 21 3.22 -7.44 19.06
N ASP A 22 4.42 -7.82 19.52
CA ASP A 22 5.25 -6.99 20.39
C ASP A 22 5.76 -5.72 19.71
N ASN A 23 5.85 -5.74 18.38
CA ASN A 23 6.31 -4.60 17.61
C ASN A 23 5.18 -3.77 17.00
N LYS A 24 3.97 -3.93 17.49
CA LYS A 24 2.81 -3.19 16.99
C LYS A 24 3.10 -1.69 16.91
N GLY A 25 2.84 -1.11 15.75
CA GLY A 25 3.07 0.32 15.49
C GLY A 25 4.47 0.66 15.04
N ARG A 26 5.37 -0.30 14.97
CA ARG A 26 6.76 -0.08 14.54
C ARG A 26 7.00 -0.59 13.12
N VAL A 27 7.89 0.09 12.41
CA VAL A 27 8.38 -0.41 11.11
C VAL A 27 9.37 -1.54 11.40
N ILE A 28 9.08 -2.73 10.87
CA ILE A 28 9.85 -3.95 11.13
C ILE A 28 10.67 -4.41 9.93
N ALA A 29 10.43 -3.87 8.75
CA ALA A 29 11.16 -4.25 7.55
C ALA A 29 11.10 -3.14 6.50
N HIS A 30 12.11 -3.13 5.64
CA HIS A 30 12.16 -2.31 4.43
C HIS A 30 12.45 -3.25 3.27
N LEU A 31 11.56 -3.34 2.30
CA LEU A 31 11.63 -4.32 1.21
C LEU A 31 11.34 -3.68 -0.12
N SER A 32 12.07 -4.09 -1.16
CA SER A 32 11.78 -3.65 -2.53
C SER A 32 10.60 -4.42 -3.16
N GLU A 33 10.29 -5.59 -2.61
CA GLU A 33 9.24 -6.46 -3.13
C GLU A 33 8.62 -7.29 -2.00
N LEU A 34 7.30 -7.40 -1.99
CA LEU A 34 6.58 -8.28 -1.06
C LEU A 34 5.17 -8.57 -1.56
N ASN A 35 4.56 -9.62 -1.00
CA ASN A 35 3.17 -9.98 -1.22
C ASN A 35 2.38 -9.88 0.08
N LEU A 36 1.12 -9.50 -0.05
CA LEU A 36 0.17 -9.50 1.06
C LEU A 36 -1.10 -10.25 0.64
N GLY A 37 -1.63 -11.05 1.55
CA GLY A 37 -2.93 -11.68 1.39
C GLY A 37 -4.04 -10.87 2.04
N GLN A 38 -5.25 -11.01 1.55
CA GLN A 38 -6.45 -10.35 2.09
C GLN A 38 -6.22 -8.86 2.33
N ALA A 39 -5.90 -8.17 1.26
CA ALA A 39 -5.46 -6.78 1.33
C ALA A 39 -6.62 -5.79 1.37
N THR A 40 -6.42 -4.72 2.13
CA THR A 40 -7.32 -3.57 2.17
C THR A 40 -6.49 -2.33 1.84
N PHE A 41 -6.95 -1.55 0.88
CA PHE A 41 -6.31 -0.29 0.51
C PHE A 41 -6.84 0.81 1.42
N LYS A 42 -5.94 1.52 2.09
CA LYS A 42 -6.30 2.54 3.09
C LYS A 42 -5.79 3.91 2.70
N VAL A 43 -6.66 4.91 2.79
CA VAL A 43 -6.29 6.32 2.64
C VAL A 43 -6.83 7.07 3.84
N SER A 44 -5.94 7.77 4.54
CA SER A 44 -6.34 8.70 5.60
C SER A 44 -6.83 9.99 4.96
N GLN A 45 -8.10 10.30 5.07
CA GLN A 45 -8.64 11.52 4.48
C GLN A 45 -8.09 12.77 5.16
N ALA A 46 -7.83 12.72 6.46
CA ALA A 46 -7.17 13.82 7.17
C ALA A 46 -5.75 14.05 6.66
N GLY A 47 -5.00 12.97 6.44
CA GLY A 47 -3.65 13.03 5.87
C GLY A 47 -3.67 13.54 4.44
N ARG A 48 -4.64 13.11 3.64
CA ARG A 48 -4.80 13.60 2.27
C ARG A 48 -5.08 15.11 2.25
N LYS A 49 -5.97 15.60 3.12
CA LYS A 49 -6.24 17.03 3.24
C LYS A 49 -4.98 17.83 3.56
N ARG A 50 -4.13 17.34 4.45
CA ARG A 50 -2.86 17.97 4.78
C ARG A 50 -1.95 18.07 3.56
N VAL A 51 -1.83 16.99 2.81
CA VAL A 51 -1.02 16.98 1.58
C VAL A 51 -1.52 18.03 0.60
N LEU A 52 -2.84 18.12 0.42
CA LEU A 52 -3.43 19.08 -0.51
C LEU A 52 -3.26 20.53 -0.05
N LEU A 53 -3.36 20.79 1.26
CA LEU A 53 -3.26 22.13 1.82
C LEU A 53 -1.81 22.59 1.96
N GLU A 54 -0.94 21.72 2.48
CA GLU A 54 0.45 22.07 2.79
C GLU A 54 1.40 21.79 1.64
N LYS A 55 0.94 21.02 0.64
CA LYS A 55 1.73 20.59 -0.52
C LYS A 55 3.01 19.87 -0.12
N ARG A 56 2.95 19.13 0.99
CA ARG A 56 4.03 18.29 1.50
C ARG A 56 3.68 16.83 1.33
N LYS A 57 4.70 16.03 1.00
CA LYS A 57 4.55 14.59 0.97
C LYS A 57 4.42 14.07 2.40
N ASN A 58 3.43 13.25 2.64
CA ASN A 58 3.15 12.68 3.95
C ASN A 58 2.61 11.26 3.75
N VAL A 59 3.00 10.36 4.65
CA VAL A 59 2.46 9.00 4.64
C VAL A 59 1.01 9.05 5.12
N HIS A 60 0.08 8.81 4.20
CA HIS A 60 -1.34 8.82 4.49
C HIS A 60 -2.11 7.70 3.77
N ALA A 61 -1.40 6.90 2.99
CA ALA A 61 -2.01 5.85 2.19
C ALA A 61 -1.11 4.62 2.15
N GLY A 62 -1.70 3.45 2.10
CA GLY A 62 -0.98 2.19 2.03
C GLY A 62 -1.93 1.00 1.99
N VAL A 63 -1.35 -0.18 2.17
CA VAL A 63 -2.07 -1.44 2.07
C VAL A 63 -1.96 -2.19 3.39
N VAL A 64 -3.09 -2.59 3.93
CA VAL A 64 -3.17 -3.47 5.11
C VAL A 64 -3.41 -4.89 4.62
N GLY A 65 -2.66 -5.85 5.12
CA GLY A 65 -2.87 -7.25 4.75
C GLY A 65 -2.04 -8.21 5.58
N GLU A 66 -2.16 -9.48 5.24
CA GLU A 66 -1.37 -10.55 5.85
C GLU A 66 -0.05 -10.71 5.13
N TRP A 67 1.03 -10.65 5.88
CA TRP A 67 2.39 -10.83 5.36
C TRP A 67 2.94 -12.16 5.82
N TYR A 68 3.27 -13.03 4.84
CA TYR A 68 3.76 -14.37 5.11
C TYR A 68 5.26 -14.51 4.95
N GLY A 69 5.94 -13.44 4.53
CA GLY A 69 7.39 -13.45 4.36
C GLY A 69 7.88 -14.08 3.07
N THR A 70 6.98 -14.53 2.21
CA THR A 70 7.33 -15.10 0.91
C THR A 70 7.06 -14.09 -0.20
N VAL A 71 7.81 -14.21 -1.30
CA VAL A 71 7.62 -13.37 -2.48
C VAL A 71 7.24 -14.25 -3.65
N GLN A 72 6.15 -13.89 -4.32
CA GLN A 72 5.67 -14.61 -5.47
C GLN A 72 5.12 -13.62 -6.50
N ALA A 73 5.68 -13.65 -7.70
CA ALA A 73 5.18 -12.83 -8.79
C ALA A 73 3.78 -13.26 -9.18
N MET A 74 2.93 -12.29 -9.55
CA MET A 74 1.57 -12.57 -10.00
C MET A 74 1.48 -12.33 -11.49
N ASP A 75 1.10 -13.38 -12.22
CA ASP A 75 0.96 -13.32 -13.67
C ASP A 75 -0.36 -12.65 -14.09
N ASN A 76 -1.35 -12.71 -13.22
CA ASN A 76 -2.69 -12.16 -13.44
C ASN A 76 -2.96 -11.10 -12.38
N GLY A 77 -3.56 -10.02 -12.78
CA GLY A 77 -3.94 -9.01 -11.82
C GLY A 77 -4.13 -7.67 -12.49
N VAL A 78 -4.65 -6.73 -11.75
CA VAL A 78 -4.84 -5.37 -12.21
C VAL A 78 -3.83 -4.47 -11.52
N SER A 79 -3.29 -3.51 -12.27
CA SER A 79 -2.45 -2.48 -11.68
C SER A 79 -3.30 -1.51 -10.88
N VAL A 80 -2.80 -1.14 -9.71
CA VAL A 80 -3.49 -0.24 -8.78
C VAL A 80 -2.59 0.98 -8.55
N THR A 81 -3.18 2.15 -8.55
CA THR A 81 -2.45 3.41 -8.35
C THR A 81 -3.20 4.33 -7.41
N TYR A 82 -2.49 5.31 -6.88
CA TYR A 82 -3.07 6.33 -6.04
C TYR A 82 -2.31 7.65 -6.22
N ASN A 83 -3.07 8.73 -6.37
CA ASN A 83 -2.51 10.07 -6.43
C ASN A 83 -3.43 10.99 -5.62
N PRO A 84 -2.96 11.59 -4.52
CA PRO A 84 -3.81 12.39 -3.64
C PRO A 84 -4.42 13.62 -4.32
N TYR A 85 -3.79 14.12 -5.37
CA TYR A 85 -4.30 15.29 -6.10
C TYR A 85 -5.45 14.95 -7.04
N LEU A 86 -5.61 13.66 -7.39
CA LEU A 86 -6.62 13.20 -8.34
C LEU A 86 -7.71 12.34 -7.69
N TYR A 87 -7.35 11.57 -6.65
CA TYR A 87 -8.25 10.56 -6.09
C TYR A 87 -8.28 10.63 -4.57
N ASP A 88 -9.40 10.23 -3.99
CA ASP A 88 -9.55 10.05 -2.55
C ASP A 88 -9.45 8.57 -2.12
N SER A 89 -9.21 7.68 -3.06
CA SER A 89 -8.99 6.26 -2.85
C SER A 89 -7.97 5.73 -3.83
N PHE A 90 -7.49 4.50 -3.60
CA PHE A 90 -6.77 3.77 -4.64
C PHE A 90 -7.74 3.46 -5.77
N VAL A 91 -7.22 3.42 -6.98
CA VAL A 91 -8.00 3.12 -8.18
C VAL A 91 -7.24 2.13 -9.06
N THR A 92 -7.98 1.40 -9.88
CA THR A 92 -7.37 0.58 -10.93
C THR A 92 -6.76 1.50 -11.99
N ALA A 93 -5.56 1.18 -12.46
CA ALA A 93 -4.82 2.07 -13.35
C ALA A 93 -5.47 2.18 -14.73
N ASP A 94 -6.14 1.12 -15.20
CA ASP A 94 -6.77 1.09 -16.52
C ASP A 94 -8.11 1.82 -16.56
N THR A 95 -9.05 1.47 -15.67
CA THR A 95 -10.42 2.00 -15.69
C THR A 95 -10.64 3.15 -14.72
N LYS A 96 -9.68 3.43 -13.82
CA LYS A 96 -9.79 4.47 -12.78
C LYS A 96 -10.95 4.23 -11.82
N GLN A 97 -11.33 2.98 -11.62
CA GLN A 97 -12.37 2.61 -10.67
C GLN A 97 -11.79 2.47 -9.26
N PRO A 98 -12.50 2.97 -8.24
CA PRO A 98 -12.05 2.78 -6.85
C PRO A 98 -11.90 1.31 -6.51
N ILE A 99 -10.83 1.00 -5.75
CA ILE A 99 -10.58 -0.34 -5.25
C ILE A 99 -10.26 -0.25 -3.76
N PHE A 100 -10.91 -1.08 -2.95
CA PHE A 100 -10.76 -1.06 -1.49
C PHE A 100 -10.20 -2.37 -0.95
N HIS A 101 -10.43 -3.47 -1.64
CA HIS A 101 -10.02 -4.80 -1.20
C HIS A 101 -9.47 -5.63 -2.34
N ALA A 102 -8.56 -6.54 -2.02
CA ALA A 102 -8.05 -7.52 -2.96
C ALA A 102 -7.73 -8.81 -2.21
N ARG A 103 -7.86 -9.95 -2.87
CA ARG A 103 -7.49 -11.24 -2.26
C ARG A 103 -5.99 -11.32 -2.04
N GLU A 104 -5.23 -10.77 -2.94
CA GLU A 104 -3.78 -10.76 -2.89
C GLU A 104 -3.24 -9.54 -3.60
N VAL A 105 -2.12 -8.99 -3.10
CA VAL A 105 -1.39 -7.91 -3.75
C VAL A 105 0.08 -8.28 -3.85
N HIS A 106 0.71 -7.81 -4.92
CA HIS A 106 2.15 -7.87 -5.13
C HIS A 106 2.65 -6.44 -5.25
N LEU A 107 3.58 -6.07 -4.38
CA LEU A 107 4.19 -4.74 -4.37
C LEU A 107 5.64 -4.89 -4.80
N LYS A 108 6.03 -4.18 -5.85
CA LYS A 108 7.39 -4.20 -6.39
C LYS A 108 7.71 -2.88 -7.08
N ASP A 109 8.84 -2.29 -6.73
CA ASP A 109 9.37 -1.10 -7.41
C ASP A 109 8.34 0.02 -7.58
N ARG A 110 7.63 0.36 -6.51
CA ARG A 110 6.54 1.36 -6.44
C ARG A 110 5.25 0.94 -7.12
N ARG A 111 5.19 -0.27 -7.65
CA ARG A 111 3.99 -0.76 -8.35
C ARG A 111 3.18 -1.68 -7.46
N ILE A 112 1.89 -1.63 -7.63
CA ILE A 112 0.95 -2.52 -6.93
C ILE A 112 0.16 -3.27 -7.98
N THR A 113 0.17 -4.59 -7.87
CA THR A 113 -0.67 -5.47 -8.70
C THR A 113 -1.61 -6.23 -7.76
N ALA A 114 -2.89 -6.27 -8.09
CA ALA A 114 -3.89 -6.85 -7.22
C ALA A 114 -4.70 -7.93 -7.93
N ILE A 115 -5.02 -8.99 -7.20
CA ILE A 115 -6.00 -10.01 -7.59
C ILE A 115 -7.26 -9.73 -6.79
N ILE A 116 -8.31 -9.35 -7.50
CA ILE A 116 -9.58 -8.94 -6.88
C ILE A 116 -10.45 -10.15 -6.49
#